data_a19b536c294ba955bf88f3661ef96eb2
#
_entry.id   a19b536c294ba955bf88f3661ef96eb2
#
_cell.length_a   1.000
_cell.length_b   1.000
_cell.length_c   1.000
_cell.angle_alpha   90.00
_cell.angle_beta   90.00
_cell.angle_gamma   90.00
#
_symmetry.space_group_name_H-M   'P 1'
#
loop_
_entity.id
_entity.type
_entity.pdbx_description
1 polymer ?
#
loop_
_entity_poly.entity_id
_entity_poly.type
_entity_poly.pdbx_seq_one_letter_code
_entity_poly.pdbx_strand_id
1 'polypeptide(L)'
;MSTTTLTATTGGTDGVAGASEEALRWAGIILRPLVNVVTTMTAVIVLWLAFLQTFQLDPLVAKSPLDVWRYLFEGGQAGAHRGLVASSLGRTLLDAGFGFVAGLAAAVAVALLFVLVRSVEQSLLPLAVVVRSVPLVAMTPLISLVFGRGLMATTVISGLVVFFPALVTMVFGLRSASRQAADLCRAYGAGDWTIARKVM
;
A
#
# COMPACT_ATOMS: atom_id res chain seq x y z
N MET A 1 41.00 59.85 30.74
CA MET A 1 39.53 59.90 30.83
C MET A 1 38.98 58.97 29.77
N SER A 2 38.69 57.70 30.15
CA SER A 2 38.18 56.70 29.24
C SER A 2 36.69 56.55 29.44
N THR A 3 35.90 56.85 28.44
CA THR A 3 34.41 56.70 28.45
C THR A 3 34.11 55.31 27.88
N THR A 4 33.71 54.39 28.77
CA THR A 4 33.21 53.08 28.41
C THR A 4 31.71 53.21 28.05
N THR A 5 31.38 53.04 26.77
CA THR A 5 29.98 52.97 26.32
C THR A 5 29.48 51.53 26.49
N LEU A 6 28.51 51.37 27.38
CA LEU A 6 27.68 50.15 27.58
C LEU A 6 26.73 50.01 26.38
N THR A 7 26.98 49.04 25.51
CA THR A 7 26.02 48.59 24.52
C THR A 7 25.01 47.65 25.19
N ALA A 8 23.78 48.10 25.32
CA ALA A 8 22.63 47.28 25.77
C ALA A 8 22.33 46.23 24.71
N THR A 9 22.43 44.96 25.09
CA THR A 9 22.01 43.82 24.30
C THR A 9 20.52 43.72 24.20
N THR A 10 19.94 44.07 23.05
CA THR A 10 18.54 43.82 22.70
C THR A 10 18.39 42.38 22.21
N GLY A 11 18.59 41.39 23.10
CA GLY A 11 18.59 39.97 22.76
C GLY A 11 17.27 39.24 23.09
N GLY A 12 16.14 39.92 23.23
CA GLY A 12 14.90 39.29 23.71
C GLY A 12 13.75 39.13 22.70
N THR A 13 13.77 39.89 21.62
CA THR A 13 12.61 39.91 20.68
C THR A 13 12.80 39.00 19.46
N ASP A 14 14.02 38.68 19.07
CA ASP A 14 14.31 37.93 17.87
C ASP A 14 14.03 36.42 18.03
N GLY A 15 14.11 35.88 19.25
CA GLY A 15 13.83 34.48 19.54
C GLY A 15 12.34 34.13 19.50
N VAL A 16 11.47 35.06 19.86
CA VAL A 16 10.02 34.85 19.89
C VAL A 16 9.44 34.98 18.46
N ALA A 17 10.01 35.90 17.67
CA ALA A 17 9.62 36.04 16.24
C ALA A 17 10.03 34.82 15.41
N GLY A 18 11.20 34.25 15.63
CA GLY A 18 11.65 33.02 14.94
C GLY A 18 10.80 31.81 15.26
N ALA A 19 10.42 31.62 16.53
CA ALA A 19 9.57 30.50 16.94
C ALA A 19 8.14 30.58 16.36
N SER A 20 7.60 31.79 16.21
CA SER A 20 6.28 31.98 15.60
C SER A 20 6.29 31.74 14.10
N GLU A 21 7.35 32.14 13.40
CA GLU A 21 7.50 31.89 11.95
C GLU A 21 7.70 30.39 11.65
N GLU A 22 8.49 29.69 12.47
CA GLU A 22 8.63 28.23 12.36
C GLU A 22 7.30 27.50 12.61
N ALA A 23 6.57 27.88 13.66
CA ALA A 23 5.25 27.31 13.95
C ALA A 23 4.26 27.52 12.79
N LEU A 24 4.25 28.71 12.18
CA LEU A 24 3.42 29.02 11.01
C LEU A 24 3.84 28.21 9.77
N ARG A 25 5.11 27.96 9.57
CA ARG A 25 5.63 27.10 8.50
C ARG A 25 5.20 25.64 8.68
N TRP A 26 5.36 25.10 9.89
CA TRP A 26 4.93 23.74 10.22
C TRP A 26 3.41 23.60 10.14
N ALA A 27 2.66 24.58 10.60
CA ALA A 27 1.20 24.63 10.45
C ALA A 27 0.81 24.60 8.95
N GLY A 28 1.50 25.35 8.10
CA GLY A 28 1.25 25.36 6.66
C GLY A 28 1.57 24.02 5.96
N ILE A 29 2.62 23.31 6.41
CA ILE A 29 3.01 22.00 5.87
C ILE A 29 1.96 20.93 6.20
N ILE A 30 1.33 21.01 7.37
CA ILE A 30 0.32 20.04 7.82
C ILE A 30 -1.09 20.44 7.36
N LEU A 31 -1.41 21.73 7.41
CA LEU A 31 -2.76 22.23 7.12
C LEU A 31 -3.11 22.12 5.63
N ARG A 32 -2.16 22.40 4.73
CA ARG A 32 -2.39 22.30 3.28
C ARG A 32 -2.80 20.90 2.82
N PRO A 33 -2.08 19.82 3.14
CA PRO A 33 -2.53 18.48 2.76
C PRO A 33 -3.84 18.10 3.44
N LEU A 34 -4.08 18.52 4.69
CA LEU A 34 -5.33 18.27 5.38
C LEU A 34 -6.52 18.95 4.67
N VAL A 35 -6.38 20.24 4.33
CA VAL A 35 -7.40 20.97 3.56
C VAL A 35 -7.65 20.30 2.22
N ASN A 36 -6.60 19.89 1.49
CA ASN A 36 -6.76 19.18 0.23
C ASN A 36 -7.52 17.87 0.38
N VAL A 37 -7.19 17.07 1.40
CA VAL A 37 -7.90 15.81 1.70
C VAL A 37 -9.36 16.07 2.02
N VAL A 38 -9.66 17.05 2.89
CA VAL A 38 -11.04 17.40 3.26
C VAL A 38 -11.81 17.90 2.04
N THR A 39 -11.22 18.78 1.24
CA THR A 39 -11.86 19.30 0.02
C THR A 39 -12.14 18.17 -0.98
N THR A 40 -11.17 17.30 -1.20
CA THR A 40 -11.34 16.13 -2.10
C THR A 40 -12.42 15.20 -1.59
N MET A 41 -12.42 14.87 -0.29
CA MET A 41 -13.46 14.03 0.32
C MET A 41 -14.84 14.65 0.19
N THR A 42 -14.97 15.95 0.47
CA THR A 42 -16.22 16.68 0.30
C THR A 42 -16.70 16.66 -1.15
N ALA A 43 -15.81 16.90 -2.09
CA ALA A 43 -16.14 16.86 -3.52
C ALA A 43 -16.61 15.46 -3.95
N VAL A 44 -15.95 14.39 -3.50
CA VAL A 44 -16.36 13.00 -3.78
C VAL A 44 -17.73 12.70 -3.20
N ILE A 45 -18.00 13.11 -1.94
CA ILE A 45 -19.30 12.90 -1.30
C ILE A 45 -20.40 13.66 -2.04
N VAL A 46 -20.15 14.91 -2.39
CA VAL A 46 -21.13 15.72 -3.16
C VAL A 46 -21.41 15.10 -4.53
N LEU A 47 -20.37 14.68 -5.24
CA LEU A 47 -20.52 14.01 -6.53
C LEU A 47 -21.32 12.70 -6.41
N TRP A 48 -21.04 11.91 -5.36
CA TRP A 48 -21.77 10.68 -5.07
C TRP A 48 -23.26 10.95 -4.80
N LEU A 49 -23.56 11.94 -3.96
CA LEU A 49 -24.94 12.31 -3.65
C LEU A 49 -25.66 12.86 -4.89
N ALA A 50 -25.00 13.69 -5.70
CA ALA A 50 -25.55 14.18 -6.96
C ALA A 50 -25.83 13.04 -7.93
N PHE A 51 -24.93 12.05 -8.03
CA PHE A 51 -25.12 10.86 -8.84
C PHE A 51 -26.35 10.06 -8.39
N LEU A 52 -26.49 9.79 -7.08
CA LEU A 52 -27.65 9.07 -6.54
C LEU A 52 -28.98 9.78 -6.84
N GLN A 53 -29.00 11.11 -6.70
CA GLN A 53 -30.20 11.92 -6.96
C GLN A 53 -30.55 11.99 -8.44
N THR A 54 -29.55 12.11 -9.32
CA THR A 54 -29.77 12.22 -10.76
C THR A 54 -30.32 10.92 -11.36
N PHE A 55 -29.79 9.78 -10.92
CA PHE A 55 -30.20 8.48 -11.42
C PHE A 55 -31.33 7.83 -10.63
N GLN A 56 -31.83 8.48 -9.58
CA GLN A 56 -32.91 7.98 -8.71
C GLN A 56 -32.76 6.50 -8.34
N LEU A 57 -31.53 6.11 -7.99
CA LEU A 57 -31.22 4.72 -7.69
C LEU A 57 -31.97 4.25 -6.44
N ASP A 58 -32.51 3.03 -6.53
CA ASP A 58 -33.17 2.39 -5.39
C ASP A 58 -32.20 2.30 -4.19
N PRO A 59 -32.62 2.69 -2.98
CA PRO A 59 -31.83 2.56 -1.76
C PRO A 59 -31.36 1.13 -1.46
N LEU A 60 -31.95 0.10 -2.08
CA LEU A 60 -31.47 -1.29 -1.98
C LEU A 60 -30.21 -1.53 -2.82
N VAL A 61 -30.04 -0.79 -3.90
CA VAL A 61 -28.91 -0.95 -4.82
C VAL A 61 -27.74 -0.03 -4.44
N ALA A 62 -28.05 1.21 -4.07
CA ALA A 62 -27.02 2.21 -3.75
C ALA A 62 -27.37 2.97 -2.48
N LYS A 63 -26.51 2.85 -1.47
CA LYS A 63 -26.63 3.55 -0.18
C LYS A 63 -25.92 4.88 -0.22
N SER A 64 -26.55 5.90 0.40
CA SER A 64 -25.86 7.18 0.61
C SER A 64 -24.85 7.07 1.77
N PRO A 65 -23.83 7.93 1.81
CA PRO A 65 -22.91 8.03 2.96
C PRO A 65 -23.64 8.28 4.28
N LEU A 66 -24.77 9.01 4.24
CA LEU A 66 -25.59 9.28 5.39
C LEU A 66 -26.34 8.04 5.89
N ASP A 67 -26.82 7.17 4.99
CA ASP A 67 -27.45 5.91 5.36
C ASP A 67 -26.46 4.95 6.03
N VAL A 68 -25.21 4.93 5.54
CA VAL A 68 -24.12 4.16 6.17
C VAL A 68 -23.81 4.70 7.57
N TRP A 69 -23.78 6.02 7.72
CA TRP A 69 -23.57 6.65 9.03
C TRP A 69 -24.71 6.27 10.00
N ARG A 70 -25.97 6.42 9.58
CA ARG A 70 -27.14 6.04 10.38
C ARG A 70 -27.11 4.57 10.77
N TYR A 71 -26.80 3.69 9.83
CA TYR A 71 -26.70 2.25 10.08
C TYR A 71 -25.67 1.90 11.15
N LEU A 72 -24.54 2.58 11.16
CA LEU A 72 -23.44 2.30 12.07
C LEU A 72 -23.54 3.01 13.42
N PHE A 73 -24.16 4.20 13.47
CA PHE A 73 -24.10 5.06 14.65
C PHE A 73 -25.46 5.44 15.24
N GLU A 74 -26.54 5.32 14.47
CA GLU A 74 -27.87 5.67 14.91
C GLU A 74 -28.73 4.43 15.17
N GLY A 75 -29.61 4.52 16.19
CA GLY A 75 -30.57 3.47 16.54
C GLY A 75 -30.07 2.43 17.54
N GLY A 76 -31.01 1.67 18.10
CA GLY A 76 -30.74 0.70 19.17
C GLY A 76 -29.89 -0.51 18.74
N GLN A 77 -29.77 -0.78 17.44
CA GLN A 77 -28.99 -1.88 16.89
C GLN A 77 -27.60 -1.46 16.38
N ALA A 78 -27.23 -0.18 16.48
CA ALA A 78 -25.94 0.33 15.99
C ALA A 78 -24.73 -0.43 16.56
N GLY A 79 -24.81 -0.88 17.81
CA GLY A 79 -23.76 -1.73 18.42
C GLY A 79 -23.60 -3.09 17.73
N ALA A 80 -24.73 -3.75 17.41
CA ALA A 80 -24.74 -5.04 16.71
C ALA A 80 -24.22 -4.87 15.26
N HIS A 81 -24.61 -3.81 14.58
CA HIS A 81 -24.15 -3.52 13.22
C HIS A 81 -22.62 -3.28 13.16
N ARG A 82 -22.08 -2.50 14.10
CA ARG A 82 -20.61 -2.31 14.22
C ARG A 82 -19.89 -3.62 14.51
N GLY A 83 -20.45 -4.46 15.40
CA GLY A 83 -19.90 -5.78 15.69
C GLY A 83 -19.86 -6.69 14.46
N LEU A 84 -20.92 -6.68 13.66
CA LEU A 84 -21.00 -7.44 12.40
C LEU A 84 -19.96 -6.95 11.40
N VAL A 85 -19.88 -5.65 11.19
CA VAL A 85 -18.89 -5.05 10.25
C VAL A 85 -17.48 -5.33 10.72
N ALA A 86 -17.17 -5.14 12.01
CA ALA A 86 -15.85 -5.38 12.58
C ALA A 86 -15.43 -6.85 12.46
N SER A 87 -16.32 -7.80 12.74
CA SER A 87 -16.04 -9.23 12.59
C SER A 87 -15.82 -9.64 11.14
N SER A 88 -16.63 -9.11 10.23
CA SER A 88 -16.49 -9.35 8.78
C SER A 88 -15.20 -8.76 8.24
N LEU A 89 -14.85 -7.53 8.66
CA LEU A 89 -13.58 -6.90 8.31
C LEU A 89 -12.40 -7.71 8.84
N GLY A 90 -12.46 -8.15 10.09
CA GLY A 90 -11.42 -8.98 10.69
C GLY A 90 -11.18 -10.27 9.91
N ARG A 91 -12.26 -10.97 9.49
CA ARG A 91 -12.13 -12.15 8.62
C ARG A 91 -11.49 -11.82 7.29
N THR A 92 -11.98 -10.78 6.62
CA THR A 92 -11.42 -10.36 5.32
C THR A 92 -9.92 -10.02 5.42
N LEU A 93 -9.51 -9.33 6.50
CA LEU A 93 -8.10 -9.00 6.72
C LEU A 93 -7.24 -10.23 7.00
N LEU A 94 -7.75 -11.19 7.77
CA LEU A 94 -7.06 -12.45 8.02
C LEU A 94 -6.89 -13.26 6.73
N ASP A 95 -7.96 -13.44 5.97
CA ASP A 95 -7.95 -14.20 4.72
C ASP A 95 -7.00 -13.56 3.69
N ALA A 96 -7.08 -12.23 3.54
CA ALA A 96 -6.18 -11.47 2.68
C ALA A 96 -4.73 -11.53 3.19
N GLY A 97 -4.53 -11.47 4.51
CA GLY A 97 -3.22 -11.57 5.15
C GLY A 97 -2.53 -12.91 4.87
N PHE A 98 -3.25 -14.01 4.98
CA PHE A 98 -2.72 -15.34 4.62
C PHE A 98 -2.31 -15.41 3.16
N GLY A 99 -3.14 -14.93 2.24
CA GLY A 99 -2.81 -14.88 0.84
C GLY A 99 -1.64 -13.95 0.53
N PHE A 100 -1.58 -12.78 1.17
CA PHE A 100 -0.47 -11.85 1.03
C PHE A 100 0.87 -12.48 1.43
N VAL A 101 0.93 -13.08 2.62
CA VAL A 101 2.16 -13.72 3.12
C VAL A 101 2.56 -14.89 2.24
N ALA A 102 1.61 -15.76 1.88
CA ALA A 102 1.88 -16.91 1.03
C ALA A 102 2.34 -16.49 -0.38
N GLY A 103 1.64 -15.53 -1.00
CA GLY A 103 1.98 -15.00 -2.32
C GLY A 103 3.34 -14.31 -2.33
N LEU A 104 3.64 -13.51 -1.31
CA LEU A 104 4.93 -12.83 -1.18
C LEU A 104 6.06 -13.82 -0.96
N ALA A 105 5.90 -14.80 -0.06
CA ALA A 105 6.89 -15.84 0.19
C ALA A 105 7.19 -16.66 -1.07
N ALA A 106 6.14 -17.06 -1.81
CA ALA A 106 6.29 -17.73 -3.10
C ALA A 106 7.02 -16.87 -4.13
N ALA A 107 6.69 -15.56 -4.22
CA ALA A 107 7.35 -14.63 -5.13
C ALA A 107 8.84 -14.49 -4.82
N VAL A 108 9.21 -14.36 -3.53
CA VAL A 108 10.62 -14.32 -3.09
C VAL A 108 11.34 -15.60 -3.47
N ALA A 109 10.76 -16.76 -3.18
CA ALA A 109 11.38 -18.06 -3.49
C ALA A 109 11.63 -18.23 -5.00
N VAL A 110 10.64 -17.89 -5.83
CA VAL A 110 10.76 -17.98 -7.29
C VAL A 110 11.71 -16.91 -7.83
N ALA A 111 11.70 -15.69 -7.31
CA ALA A 111 12.64 -14.65 -7.72
C ALA A 111 14.10 -15.05 -7.43
N LEU A 112 14.38 -15.64 -6.27
CA LEU A 112 15.70 -16.17 -5.94
C LEU A 112 16.09 -17.32 -6.87
N LEU A 113 15.16 -18.23 -7.18
CA LEU A 113 15.40 -19.30 -8.15
C LEU A 113 15.76 -18.73 -9.53
N PHE A 114 15.06 -17.70 -9.99
CA PHE A 114 15.33 -17.04 -11.27
C PHE A 114 16.71 -16.39 -11.31
N VAL A 115 17.16 -15.79 -10.20
CA VAL A 115 18.50 -15.19 -10.10
C VAL A 115 19.59 -16.26 -10.13
N LEU A 116 19.35 -17.40 -9.46
CA LEU A 116 20.32 -18.50 -9.40
C LEU A 116 20.36 -19.32 -10.69
N VAL A 117 19.22 -19.48 -11.37
CA VAL A 117 19.09 -20.34 -12.56
C VAL A 117 18.56 -19.54 -13.74
N ARG A 118 19.47 -18.91 -14.48
CA ARG A 118 19.15 -18.00 -15.60
C ARG A 118 18.27 -18.65 -16.69
N SER A 119 18.44 -19.95 -16.94
CA SER A 119 17.64 -20.68 -17.94
C SER A 119 16.17 -20.75 -17.54
N VAL A 120 15.88 -20.96 -16.26
CA VAL A 120 14.51 -21.00 -15.71
C VAL A 120 13.85 -19.64 -15.87
N GLU A 121 14.57 -18.59 -15.55
CA GLU A 121 14.06 -17.23 -15.71
C GLU A 121 13.72 -16.90 -17.15
N GLN A 122 14.62 -17.14 -18.09
CA GLN A 122 14.39 -16.84 -19.51
C GLN A 122 13.16 -17.56 -20.08
N SER A 123 12.88 -18.76 -19.57
CA SER A 123 11.72 -19.55 -20.00
C SER A 123 10.43 -19.13 -19.31
N LEU A 124 10.46 -18.83 -18.01
CA LEU A 124 9.25 -18.61 -17.20
C LEU A 124 8.86 -17.15 -17.02
N LEU A 125 9.81 -16.20 -17.10
CA LEU A 125 9.50 -14.78 -16.93
C LEU A 125 8.51 -14.26 -18.00
N PRO A 126 8.65 -14.59 -19.31
CA PRO A 126 7.67 -14.19 -20.31
C PRO A 126 6.27 -14.75 -20.00
N LEU A 127 6.21 -16.01 -19.53
CA LEU A 127 4.96 -16.66 -19.15
C LEU A 127 4.31 -15.93 -17.94
N ALA A 128 5.09 -15.57 -16.92
CA ALA A 128 4.61 -14.82 -15.76
C ALA A 128 4.03 -13.44 -16.15
N VAL A 129 4.65 -12.77 -17.13
CA VAL A 129 4.14 -11.48 -17.66
C VAL A 129 2.82 -11.68 -18.41
N VAL A 130 2.69 -12.73 -19.20
CA VAL A 130 1.45 -13.05 -19.93
C VAL A 130 0.33 -13.42 -18.96
N VAL A 131 0.61 -14.28 -17.97
CA VAL A 131 -0.40 -14.69 -16.97
C VAL A 131 -0.87 -13.51 -16.13
N ARG A 132 -0.01 -12.55 -15.83
CA ARG A 132 -0.39 -11.30 -15.14
C ARG A 132 -1.42 -10.48 -15.93
N SER A 133 -1.46 -10.56 -17.25
CA SER A 133 -2.42 -9.83 -18.07
C SER A 133 -3.83 -10.43 -18.06
N VAL A 134 -3.98 -11.67 -17.57
CA VAL A 134 -5.30 -12.29 -17.40
C VAL A 134 -6.04 -11.59 -16.24
N PRO A 135 -7.28 -11.10 -16.46
CA PRO A 135 -8.04 -10.46 -15.38
C PRO A 135 -8.40 -11.48 -14.30
N LEU A 136 -7.67 -11.42 -13.18
CA LEU A 136 -7.84 -12.34 -12.02
C LEU A 136 -9.28 -12.36 -11.50
N VAL A 137 -9.99 -11.22 -11.61
CA VAL A 137 -11.40 -11.14 -11.23
C VAL A 137 -12.26 -12.10 -12.06
N ALA A 138 -11.97 -12.28 -13.34
CA ALA A 138 -12.67 -13.22 -14.20
C ALA A 138 -12.39 -14.68 -13.83
N MET A 139 -11.24 -14.97 -13.22
CA MET A 139 -10.86 -16.32 -12.76
C MET A 139 -11.44 -16.68 -11.38
N THR A 140 -11.98 -15.71 -10.65
CA THR A 140 -12.55 -15.93 -9.31
C THR A 140 -13.60 -17.04 -9.26
N PRO A 141 -14.59 -17.13 -10.18
CA PRO A 141 -15.55 -18.22 -10.18
C PRO A 141 -14.91 -19.58 -10.39
N LEU A 142 -13.91 -19.65 -11.27
CA LEU A 142 -13.18 -20.89 -11.56
C LEU A 142 -12.38 -21.37 -10.36
N ILE A 143 -11.65 -20.45 -9.71
CA ILE A 143 -10.89 -20.75 -8.50
C ILE A 143 -11.83 -21.20 -7.37
N SER A 144 -12.97 -20.54 -7.21
CA SER A 144 -13.97 -20.92 -6.23
C SER A 144 -14.62 -22.28 -6.54
N LEU A 145 -14.69 -22.68 -7.79
CA LEU A 145 -15.18 -24.01 -8.18
C LEU A 145 -14.20 -25.11 -7.80
N VAL A 146 -12.89 -24.86 -7.96
CA VAL A 146 -11.83 -25.85 -7.68
C VAL A 146 -11.53 -25.94 -6.18
N PHE A 147 -11.40 -24.80 -5.50
CA PHE A 147 -10.97 -24.74 -4.09
C PHE A 147 -12.13 -24.57 -3.11
N GLY A 148 -13.37 -24.51 -3.61
CA GLY A 148 -14.54 -24.23 -2.81
C GLY A 148 -14.70 -22.75 -2.46
N ARG A 149 -15.81 -22.44 -1.72
CA ARG A 149 -16.03 -21.09 -1.18
C ARG A 149 -15.48 -21.03 0.24
N GLY A 150 -14.55 -20.13 0.50
CA GLY A 150 -14.00 -19.93 1.84
C GLY A 150 -12.55 -19.52 1.85
N LEU A 151 -11.87 -19.76 2.97
CA LEU A 151 -10.49 -19.36 3.23
C LEU A 151 -9.51 -19.78 2.12
N MET A 152 -9.62 -21.02 1.61
CA MET A 152 -8.72 -21.53 0.57
C MET A 152 -8.82 -20.74 -0.73
N ALA A 153 -10.04 -20.53 -1.24
CA ALA A 153 -10.23 -19.76 -2.48
C ALA A 153 -9.73 -18.32 -2.31
N THR A 154 -10.08 -17.67 -1.19
CA THR A 154 -9.64 -16.30 -0.90
C THR A 154 -8.12 -16.20 -0.77
N THR A 155 -7.48 -17.15 -0.09
CA THR A 155 -6.02 -17.22 0.04
C THR A 155 -5.33 -17.40 -1.31
N VAL A 156 -5.84 -18.27 -2.17
CA VAL A 156 -5.30 -18.49 -3.51
C VAL A 156 -5.45 -17.24 -4.36
N ILE A 157 -6.63 -16.62 -4.38
CA ILE A 157 -6.87 -15.39 -5.16
C ILE A 157 -5.97 -14.26 -4.69
N SER A 158 -5.96 -13.97 -3.38
CA SER A 158 -5.12 -12.90 -2.82
C SER A 158 -3.63 -13.19 -2.97
N GLY A 159 -3.23 -14.47 -2.86
CA GLY A 159 -1.86 -14.90 -3.12
C GLY A 159 -1.43 -14.65 -4.57
N LEU A 160 -2.26 -14.98 -5.56
CA LEU A 160 -1.96 -14.73 -6.96
C LEU A 160 -1.90 -13.23 -7.31
N VAL A 161 -2.78 -12.42 -6.71
CA VAL A 161 -2.77 -10.94 -6.87
C VAL A 161 -1.43 -10.36 -6.42
N VAL A 162 -0.86 -10.88 -5.34
CA VAL A 162 0.43 -10.42 -4.80
C VAL A 162 1.62 -11.05 -5.52
N PHE A 163 1.53 -12.35 -5.83
CA PHE A 163 2.64 -13.13 -6.38
C PHE A 163 3.22 -12.53 -7.66
N PHE A 164 2.40 -12.31 -8.68
CA PHE A 164 2.91 -11.87 -9.99
C PHE A 164 3.55 -10.48 -9.96
N PRO A 165 2.94 -9.43 -9.39
CA PRO A 165 3.59 -8.13 -9.27
C PRO A 165 4.86 -8.18 -8.44
N ALA A 166 4.84 -8.89 -7.31
CA ALA A 166 6.00 -9.04 -6.45
C ALA A 166 7.15 -9.76 -7.14
N LEU A 167 6.87 -10.89 -7.83
CA LEU A 167 7.87 -11.64 -8.59
C LEU A 167 8.58 -10.75 -9.61
N VAL A 168 7.80 -10.08 -10.46
CA VAL A 168 8.35 -9.22 -11.51
C VAL A 168 9.18 -8.08 -10.91
N THR A 169 8.66 -7.41 -9.90
CA THR A 169 9.37 -6.28 -9.23
C THR A 169 10.66 -6.76 -8.55
N MET A 170 10.63 -7.93 -7.90
CA MET A 170 11.81 -8.49 -7.24
C MET A 170 12.88 -8.90 -8.24
N VAL A 171 12.51 -9.57 -9.34
CA VAL A 171 13.48 -9.95 -10.38
C VAL A 171 14.16 -8.71 -10.97
N PHE A 172 13.40 -7.65 -11.28
CA PHE A 172 13.97 -6.39 -11.75
C PHE A 172 14.82 -5.71 -10.68
N GLY A 173 14.38 -5.69 -9.42
CA GLY A 173 15.13 -5.12 -8.30
C GLY A 173 16.46 -5.83 -8.09
N LEU A 174 16.47 -7.15 -8.04
CA LEU A 174 17.68 -7.96 -7.89
C LEU A 174 18.67 -7.77 -9.06
N ARG A 175 18.16 -7.51 -10.26
CA ARG A 175 18.98 -7.23 -11.44
C ARG A 175 19.47 -5.81 -11.56
N SER A 176 18.90 -4.88 -10.82
CA SER A 176 19.37 -3.47 -10.80
C SER A 176 20.68 -3.30 -10.07
N ALA A 177 21.14 -4.34 -9.35
CA ALA A 177 22.43 -4.33 -8.69
C ALA A 177 23.57 -4.14 -9.70
N SER A 178 24.54 -3.32 -9.33
CA SER A 178 25.69 -2.98 -10.17
C SER A 178 26.43 -4.23 -10.62
N ARG A 179 26.49 -4.46 -11.93
CA ARG A 179 27.29 -5.56 -12.53
C ARG A 179 28.73 -5.51 -12.07
N GLN A 180 29.30 -4.30 -11.95
CA GLN A 180 30.65 -4.08 -11.48
C GLN A 180 30.86 -4.58 -10.05
N ALA A 181 29.90 -4.36 -9.14
CA ALA A 181 29.99 -4.87 -7.77
C ALA A 181 29.89 -6.41 -7.75
N ALA A 182 29.04 -7.00 -8.57
CA ALA A 182 28.92 -8.45 -8.68
C ALA A 182 30.21 -9.08 -9.27
N ASP A 183 30.79 -8.47 -10.30
CA ASP A 183 32.03 -8.95 -10.92
C ASP A 183 33.22 -8.79 -9.97
N LEU A 184 33.27 -7.72 -9.19
CA LEU A 184 34.28 -7.56 -8.15
C LEU A 184 34.18 -8.67 -7.09
N CYS A 185 32.96 -8.97 -6.62
CA CYS A 185 32.76 -10.07 -5.67
C CYS A 185 33.17 -11.41 -6.23
N ARG A 186 32.90 -11.69 -7.53
CA ARG A 186 33.37 -12.91 -8.21
C ARG A 186 34.89 -12.98 -8.28
N ALA A 187 35.55 -11.86 -8.57
CA ALA A 187 37.03 -11.79 -8.59
C ALA A 187 37.63 -12.13 -7.22
N TYR A 188 36.91 -11.85 -6.13
CA TYR A 188 37.28 -12.27 -4.77
C TYR A 188 36.79 -13.64 -4.36
N GLY A 189 36.29 -14.47 -5.30
CA GLY A 189 35.88 -15.87 -5.07
C GLY A 189 34.50 -16.02 -4.44
N ALA A 190 33.63 -15.00 -4.47
CA ALA A 190 32.28 -15.12 -3.98
C ALA A 190 31.41 -15.95 -4.94
N GLY A 191 30.73 -16.97 -4.41
CA GLY A 191 29.73 -17.73 -5.15
C GLY A 191 28.43 -16.94 -5.37
N ASP A 192 27.61 -17.39 -6.34
CA ASP A 192 26.37 -16.69 -6.74
C ASP A 192 25.39 -16.47 -5.60
N TRP A 193 25.30 -17.38 -4.64
CA TRP A 193 24.49 -17.21 -3.43
C TRP A 193 24.98 -16.04 -2.54
N THR A 194 26.30 -15.91 -2.38
CA THR A 194 26.89 -14.82 -1.59
C THR A 194 26.62 -13.47 -2.25
N ILE A 195 26.73 -13.43 -3.58
CA ILE A 195 26.43 -12.23 -4.39
C ILE A 195 24.96 -11.86 -4.28
N ALA A 196 24.05 -12.83 -4.43
CA ALA A 196 22.61 -12.60 -4.29
C ALA A 196 22.23 -12.06 -2.91
N ARG A 197 22.89 -12.52 -1.84
CA ARG A 197 22.59 -12.10 -0.46
C ARG A 197 23.21 -10.75 -0.08
N LYS A 198 24.39 -10.40 -0.59
CA LYS A 198 25.17 -9.25 -0.12
C LYS A 198 25.21 -8.06 -1.08
N VAL A 199 24.96 -8.31 -2.36
CA VAL A 199 25.10 -7.30 -3.44
C VAL A 199 23.77 -6.99 -4.11
N MET A 200 22.88 -7.95 -4.20
CA MET A 200 21.51 -7.83 -4.75
C MET A 200 20.49 -7.68 -3.64
#